data_22e7843a0ced021a3fb8579743f7ed4d
#
_entry.id   22e7843a0ced021a3fb8579743f7ed4d
#
_cell.length_a   1.000
_cell.length_b   1.000
_cell.length_c   1.000
_cell.angle_alpha   90.00
_cell.angle_beta   90.00
_cell.angle_gamma   90.00
#
_symmetry.space_group_name_H-M   'P 1'
#
loop_
_entity.id
_entity.type
_entity.pdbx_description
1 polymer ?
#
loop_
_entity_poly.entity_id
_entity_poly.type
_entity_poly.pdbx_seq_one_letter_code
_entity_poly.pdbx_strand_id
1 'polypeptide(L)'
;MRVATWNVNSVKQRMPRLLPWLDQRQPDVVCLQETKLADDAFSALAGQDFASRGYEIAMYGEPRWNGVAILSRVGLALSLIHI
;
A
#
# COMPACT_ATOMS: atom_id res chain seq x y z
N MET A 1 12.29 11.94 -5.97
CA MET A 1 11.44 10.80 -5.54
C MET A 1 10.23 11.31 -4.78
N ARG A 2 9.07 10.82 -5.11
CA ARG A 2 7.84 11.16 -4.40
C ARG A 2 7.49 10.07 -3.41
N VAL A 3 7.41 10.43 -2.15
CA VAL A 3 7.04 9.52 -1.06
C VAL A 3 5.79 10.07 -0.40
N ALA A 4 4.79 9.21 -0.21
CA ALA A 4 3.55 9.59 0.42
C ALA A 4 3.21 8.64 1.56
N THR A 5 2.54 9.15 2.57
CA THR A 5 1.97 8.36 3.65
C THR A 5 0.49 8.66 3.76
N TRP A 6 -0.30 7.64 4.02
CA TRP A 6 -1.75 7.81 4.13
C TRP A 6 -2.29 6.82 5.15
N ASN A 7 -2.90 7.34 6.20
CA ASN A 7 -3.69 6.52 7.10
C ASN A 7 -5.04 6.26 6.46
N VAL A 8 -5.22 5.06 5.92
CA VAL A 8 -6.40 4.75 5.11
C VAL A 8 -7.61 4.35 5.94
N ASN A 9 -7.41 3.97 7.21
CA ASN A 9 -8.49 3.52 8.08
C ASN A 9 -9.38 2.49 7.37
N SER A 10 -8.80 1.36 7.01
CA SER A 10 -9.35 0.29 6.18
C SER A 10 -9.08 0.51 4.68
N VAL A 11 -8.11 -0.22 4.16
CA VAL A 11 -7.76 -0.13 2.74
C VAL A 11 -8.94 -0.55 1.86
N LYS A 12 -9.74 -1.50 2.31
CA LYS A 12 -10.92 -1.97 1.56
C LYS A 12 -11.87 -0.81 1.26
N GLN A 13 -12.09 0.05 2.25
CA GLN A 13 -13.00 1.19 2.09
C GLN A 13 -12.39 2.31 1.27
N ARG A 14 -11.06 2.41 1.23
CA ARG A 14 -10.38 3.50 0.53
C ARG A 14 -9.99 3.18 -0.91
N MET A 15 -10.11 1.93 -1.32
CA MET A 15 -9.73 1.55 -2.69
C MET A 15 -10.36 2.43 -3.77
N PRO A 16 -11.64 2.80 -3.70
CA PRO A 16 -12.24 3.65 -4.73
C PRO A 16 -11.61 5.04 -4.86
N ARG A 17 -10.93 5.50 -3.81
CA ARG A 17 -10.20 6.79 -3.84
C ARG A 17 -8.71 6.60 -4.07
N LEU A 18 -8.18 5.52 -3.54
CA LEU A 18 -6.75 5.24 -3.59
C LEU A 18 -6.27 4.98 -5.01
N LEU A 19 -6.98 4.18 -5.78
CA LEU A 19 -6.55 3.83 -7.13
C LEU A 19 -6.51 5.04 -8.06
N PRO A 20 -7.54 5.89 -8.13
CA PRO A 20 -7.46 7.11 -8.93
C PRO A 20 -6.35 8.05 -8.46
N TRP A 21 -6.11 8.12 -7.15
CA TRP A 21 -5.04 8.95 -6.61
C TRP A 21 -3.66 8.44 -7.04
N LEU A 22 -3.44 7.12 -7.01
CA LEU A 22 -2.20 6.52 -7.51
C LEU A 22 -1.98 6.82 -8.98
N ASP A 23 -3.04 6.72 -9.78
CA ASP A 23 -2.96 6.99 -11.21
C ASP A 23 -2.65 8.46 -11.50
N GLN A 24 -3.17 9.35 -10.70
CA GLN A 24 -3.05 10.78 -10.89
C GLN A 24 -1.73 11.33 -10.37
N ARG A 25 -1.30 10.90 -9.19
CA ARG A 25 -0.10 11.41 -8.53
C ARG A 25 1.15 10.62 -8.81
N GLN A 26 1.01 9.35 -9.10
CA GLN A 26 2.11 8.43 -9.43
C GLN A 26 3.27 8.52 -8.44
N PRO A 27 3.02 8.37 -7.14
CA PRO A 27 4.11 8.39 -6.16
C PRO A 27 5.06 7.21 -6.37
N ASP A 28 6.31 7.39 -6.03
CA ASP A 28 7.30 6.31 -6.12
C ASP A 28 7.16 5.32 -4.97
N VAL A 29 6.89 5.82 -3.78
CA VAL A 29 6.69 5.01 -2.58
C VAL A 29 5.49 5.53 -1.82
N VAL A 30 4.63 4.62 -1.38
CA VAL A 30 3.46 4.94 -0.55
C VAL A 30 3.46 4.05 0.67
N CYS A 31 3.34 4.65 1.84
CA CYS A 31 3.11 3.91 3.08
C CYS A 31 1.63 4.07 3.46
N LEU A 32 0.91 2.96 3.48
CA LEU A 32 -0.49 2.90 3.88
C LEU A 32 -0.56 2.41 5.32
N GLN A 33 -1.19 3.17 6.18
CA GLN A 33 -1.34 2.85 7.59
C GLN A 33 -2.78 2.47 7.89
N GLU A 34 -2.95 1.59 8.88
CA GLU A 34 -4.26 1.09 9.30
C GLU A 34 -5.03 0.43 8.15
N THR A 35 -4.37 -0.49 7.47
CA THR A 35 -4.97 -1.21 6.35
C THR A 35 -6.10 -2.13 6.82
N LYS A 36 -6.01 -2.63 8.04
CA LYS A 36 -7.05 -3.45 8.71
C LYS A 36 -7.38 -4.74 7.96
N LEU A 37 -6.41 -5.28 7.25
CA LEU A 37 -6.51 -6.58 6.58
C LEU A 37 -5.30 -7.43 6.90
N ALA A 38 -5.49 -8.74 7.02
CA ALA A 38 -4.39 -9.69 7.05
C ALA A 38 -3.69 -9.70 5.69
N ASP A 39 -2.45 -10.15 5.65
CA ASP A 39 -1.61 -10.05 4.45
C ASP A 39 -2.22 -10.78 3.24
N ASP A 40 -2.76 -11.97 3.44
CA ASP A 40 -3.37 -12.74 2.36
C ASP A 40 -4.67 -12.09 1.88
N ALA A 41 -5.47 -11.54 2.79
CA ALA A 41 -6.69 -10.82 2.43
C ALA A 41 -6.35 -9.53 1.67
N PHE A 42 -5.28 -8.85 2.04
CA PHE A 42 -4.82 -7.66 1.33
C PHE A 42 -4.42 -8.01 -0.10
N SER A 43 -3.64 -9.08 -0.26
CA SER A 43 -3.21 -9.53 -1.58
C SER A 43 -4.39 -9.92 -2.46
N ALA A 44 -5.38 -10.60 -1.89
CA ALA A 44 -6.57 -11.00 -2.63
C ALA A 44 -7.41 -9.78 -3.06
N LEU A 45 -7.48 -8.75 -2.21
CA LEU A 45 -8.26 -7.55 -2.50
C LEU A 45 -7.58 -6.63 -3.51
N ALA A 46 -6.30 -6.37 -3.32
CA ALA A 46 -5.66 -5.21 -3.94
C ALA A 46 -4.35 -5.53 -4.64
N GLY A 47 -3.79 -6.72 -4.43
CA GLY A 47 -2.46 -7.03 -4.94
C GLY A 47 -2.34 -6.83 -6.45
N GLN A 48 -3.30 -7.29 -7.22
CA GLN A 48 -3.27 -7.16 -8.67
C GLN A 48 -3.46 -5.71 -9.11
N ASP A 49 -4.32 -4.95 -8.45
CA ASP A 49 -4.54 -3.56 -8.76
C ASP A 49 -3.26 -2.73 -8.59
N PHE A 50 -2.51 -3.00 -7.53
CA PHE A 50 -1.25 -2.31 -7.30
C PHE A 50 -0.16 -2.81 -8.24
N ALA A 51 -0.07 -4.12 -8.45
CA ALA A 51 0.92 -4.71 -9.33
C ALA A 51 0.75 -4.22 -10.78
N SER A 52 -0.49 -4.11 -11.25
CA SER A 52 -0.77 -3.61 -12.60
C SER A 52 -0.34 -2.16 -12.80
N ARG A 53 -0.17 -1.42 -11.71
CA ARG A 53 0.33 -0.04 -11.73
C ARG A 53 1.85 0.06 -11.49
N GLY A 54 2.52 -1.08 -11.45
CA GLY A 54 3.98 -1.13 -11.30
C GLY A 54 4.48 -1.09 -9.87
N TYR A 55 3.62 -1.33 -8.89
CA TYR A 55 4.01 -1.29 -7.48
C TYR A 55 4.34 -2.69 -6.97
N GLU A 56 5.49 -2.81 -6.30
CA GLU A 56 5.79 -3.94 -5.43
C GLU A 56 5.19 -3.63 -4.05
N ILE A 57 4.79 -4.68 -3.33
CA ILE A 57 4.06 -4.54 -2.08
C ILE A 57 4.78 -5.28 -0.98
N ALA A 58 5.06 -4.60 0.13
CA ALA A 58 5.45 -5.22 1.38
C ALA A 58 4.36 -4.97 2.41
N MET A 59 3.92 -6.03 3.09
CA MET A 59 2.77 -5.96 3.98
C MET A 59 3.12 -6.48 5.37
N TYR A 60 2.59 -5.79 6.38
CA TYR A 60 2.65 -6.21 7.76
C TYR A 60 1.25 -6.07 8.34
N GLY A 61 0.42 -7.08 8.11
CA GLY A 61 -0.99 -7.00 8.43
C GLY A 61 -1.31 -7.51 9.82
N GLU A 62 -2.09 -6.74 10.55
CA GLU A 62 -2.76 -7.17 11.77
C GLU A 62 -4.26 -6.99 11.57
N PRO A 63 -5.07 -8.08 11.67
CA PRO A 63 -6.45 -8.02 11.21
C PRO A 63 -7.35 -7.07 11.99
N ARG A 64 -6.98 -6.69 13.21
CA ARG A 64 -7.92 -5.96 14.08
C ARG A 64 -7.92 -4.46 13.91
N TRP A 65 -6.76 -3.81 13.83
CA TRP A 65 -6.73 -2.35 13.76
C TRP A 65 -5.50 -1.78 13.10
N ASN A 66 -4.42 -2.51 13.11
CA ASN A 66 -3.21 -2.01 12.50
C ASN A 66 -3.02 -2.67 11.15
N GLY A 67 -1.90 -2.62 10.65
CA GLY A 67 -1.54 -3.11 9.36
C GLY A 67 -0.90 -1.99 8.58
N VAL A 68 0.27 -2.29 8.04
CA VAL A 68 1.02 -1.35 7.22
C VAL A 68 1.31 -2.01 5.89
N ALA A 69 1.11 -1.29 4.82
CA ALA A 69 1.51 -1.72 3.50
C ALA A 69 2.39 -0.66 2.88
N ILE A 70 3.47 -1.09 2.26
CA ILE A 70 4.36 -0.22 1.52
C ILE A 70 4.27 -0.60 0.05
N LEU A 71 3.94 0.37 -0.78
CA LEU A 71 3.89 0.22 -2.22
C LEU A 71 5.08 0.97 -2.80
N SER A 72 5.87 0.32 -3.66
CA SER A 72 7.04 0.95 -4.25
C SER A 72 7.17 0.62 -5.73
N ARG A 73 7.38 1.62 -6.55
CA ARG A 73 7.72 1.46 -7.96
C ARG A 73 9.22 1.40 -8.20
N VAL A 74 10.01 1.71 -7.18
CA VAL A 74 11.47 1.78 -7.28
C VAL A 74 12.17 0.63 -6.58
N GLY A 75 11.41 -0.38 -6.18
CA GLY A 75 11.92 -1.56 -5.49
C GLY A 75 11.75 -1.46 -3.97
N LEU A 76 11.83 -2.62 -3.32
CA LEU A 76 11.66 -2.77 -1.88
C LEU A 76 12.97 -3.25 -1.27
N ALA A 77 14.03 -2.47 -1.42
CA ALA A 77 15.28 -2.78 -0.75
C ALA A 77 15.13 -2.50 0.75
N LEU A 78 15.40 -3.51 1.58
CA LEU A 78 15.24 -3.39 3.04
C LEU A 78 16.06 -2.24 3.62
N SER A 79 17.18 -1.92 3.00
CA SER A 79 18.03 -0.81 3.44
C SER A 79 17.39 0.56 3.25
N LEU A 80 16.36 0.66 2.43
CA LEU A 80 15.67 1.93 2.16
C LEU A 80 14.40 2.10 2.99
N ILE A 81 13.94 1.03 3.63
CA ILE A 81 12.65 1.04 4.32
C ILE A 81 12.88 0.67 5.78
N HIS A 82 13.23 1.66 6.54
CA HIS A 82 13.21 1.57 8.00
C HIS A 82 11.93 2.24 8.49
N ILE A 83 11.04 1.41 8.91
CA ILE A 83 9.81 1.91 9.50
C ILE A 83 9.90 1.80 11.00
#